data_df46cfc9499a8df93cb2d1e21f8f9b5d
#
_entry.id   df46cfc9499a8df93cb2d1e21f8f9b5d
#
_cell.length_a   1.000
_cell.length_b   1.000
_cell.length_c   1.000
_cell.angle_alpha   90.00
_cell.angle_beta   90.00
_cell.angle_gamma   90.00
#
_symmetry.space_group_name_H-M   'P 1'
#
loop_
_entity.id
_entity.type
_entity.pdbx_description
1 polymer ?
#
loop_
_entity_poly.entity_id
_entity_poly.type
_entity_poly.pdbx_seq_one_letter_code
_entity_poly.pdbx_strand_id
1 'polypeptide(L)'
;NEIYLNEEELSKIYSLKLPYKEGVARDVFILQCWTGQRFSDIKSLNEGIVKETSSGKVLEIVQLKKTRRVTIPLFPIALEILKKYDFNLPEITENTMLRYLKKIGLKAGLTEEHIVTEDRGGKVTNSIKQRWELIGTHTARRSYISNMLKRGYDSHLLMKITGHTTEEAFKRYIKVRSEDVASFILKTEADRAKNKISQETSLQSNIPINSNQVLKVIKKGIEEGLKPLNKELSDIKEVMQYITINKRSIRP
;
A
#
# COMPACT_ATOMS: atom_id res chain seq x y z
N ASN A 1 -5.87 25.32 -0.67
CA ASN A 1 -4.66 24.53 -0.88
C ASN A 1 -4.36 23.61 0.32
N GLU A 2 -5.01 22.48 0.31
CA GLU A 2 -4.96 21.50 1.38
C GLU A 2 -4.15 20.29 0.92
N ILE A 3 -3.05 19.97 1.64
CA ILE A 3 -2.18 18.83 1.34
C ILE A 3 -2.48 17.64 2.25
N TYR A 4 -2.05 16.47 1.80
CA TYR A 4 -1.79 15.30 2.66
C TYR A 4 -0.32 14.89 2.49
N LEU A 5 0.21 14.14 3.43
CA LEU A 5 1.55 13.55 3.35
C LEU A 5 1.41 12.06 3.02
N ASN A 6 2.14 11.59 2.01
CA ASN A 6 2.18 10.18 1.67
C ASN A 6 3.04 9.39 2.67
N GLU A 7 3.05 8.06 2.58
CA GLU A 7 3.76 7.21 3.53
C GLU A 7 5.28 7.40 3.50
N GLU A 8 5.86 7.70 2.34
CA GLU A 8 7.29 8.00 2.22
C GLU A 8 7.66 9.29 2.94
N GLU A 9 6.84 10.34 2.79
CA GLU A 9 7.01 11.61 3.49
C GLU A 9 6.84 11.44 5.01
N LEU A 10 5.86 10.65 5.44
CA LEU A 10 5.65 10.32 6.84
C LEU A 10 6.85 9.54 7.41
N SER A 11 7.40 8.61 6.65
CA SER A 11 8.60 7.87 7.03
C SER A 11 9.83 8.77 7.16
N LYS A 12 10.04 9.71 6.21
CA LYS A 12 11.12 10.72 6.30
C LYS A 12 10.99 11.56 7.57
N ILE A 13 9.78 12.04 7.88
CA ILE A 13 9.51 12.81 9.10
C ILE A 13 9.80 11.97 10.35
N TYR A 14 9.34 10.72 10.38
CA TYR A 14 9.47 9.84 11.54
C TYR A 14 10.92 9.47 11.84
N SER A 15 11.74 9.27 10.81
CA SER A 15 13.15 8.89 10.94
C SER A 15 14.09 10.03 11.43
N LEU A 16 13.62 11.28 11.47
CA LEU A 16 14.45 12.39 11.89
C LEU A 16 14.88 12.28 13.36
N LYS A 17 16.15 12.52 13.62
CA LYS A 17 16.66 12.74 14.98
C LYS A 17 16.36 14.17 15.40
N LEU A 18 15.52 14.34 16.41
CA LEU A 18 14.99 15.65 16.83
C LEU A 18 15.22 15.88 18.32
N PRO A 19 15.36 17.15 18.76
CA PRO A 19 15.27 17.51 20.16
C PRO A 19 13.94 17.07 20.76
N TYR A 20 13.89 16.82 22.07
CA TYR A 20 12.73 16.24 22.76
C TYR A 20 11.39 16.89 22.39
N LYS A 21 11.28 18.23 22.49
CA LYS A 21 10.02 18.95 22.21
C LYS A 21 9.57 18.83 20.74
N GLU A 22 10.51 18.86 19.80
CA GLU A 22 10.21 18.63 18.36
C GLU A 22 9.84 17.15 18.15
N GLY A 23 10.52 16.23 18.83
CA GLY A 23 10.21 14.80 18.80
C GLY A 23 8.80 14.49 19.29
N VAL A 24 8.36 15.11 20.39
CA VAL A 24 6.96 14.99 20.86
C VAL A 24 5.98 15.50 19.81
N ALA A 25 6.21 16.67 19.23
CA ALA A 25 5.33 17.22 18.18
C ALA A 25 5.23 16.30 16.96
N ARG A 26 6.37 15.74 16.52
CA ARG A 26 6.43 14.74 15.45
C ARG A 26 5.62 13.50 15.80
N ASP A 27 5.83 12.93 16.98
CA ASP A 27 5.21 11.67 17.37
C ASP A 27 3.68 11.80 17.50
N VAL A 28 3.21 12.89 18.10
CA VAL A 28 1.78 13.21 18.17
C VAL A 28 1.19 13.36 16.76
N PHE A 29 1.87 14.04 15.85
CA PHE A 29 1.41 14.20 14.47
C PHE A 29 1.40 12.86 13.70
N ILE A 30 2.46 12.06 13.81
CA ILE A 30 2.53 10.74 13.19
C ILE A 30 1.43 9.84 13.73
N LEU A 31 1.18 9.86 15.04
CA LEU A 31 0.07 9.12 15.65
C LEU A 31 -1.28 9.54 15.06
N GLN A 32 -1.50 10.85 14.85
CA GLN A 32 -2.70 11.33 14.16
C GLN A 32 -2.78 10.81 12.70
N CYS A 33 -1.66 10.76 11.99
CA CYS A 33 -1.60 10.22 10.62
C CYS A 33 -1.92 8.72 10.53
N TRP A 34 -1.78 7.96 11.63
CA TRP A 34 -2.02 6.53 11.67
C TRP A 34 -3.29 6.14 12.44
N THR A 35 -3.96 7.09 13.08
CA THR A 35 -5.25 6.87 13.78
C THR A 35 -6.41 7.62 13.13
N GLY A 36 -6.12 8.63 12.32
CA GLY A 36 -7.12 9.49 11.70
C GLY A 36 -7.86 10.40 12.69
N GLN A 37 -7.38 10.54 13.93
CA GLN A 37 -8.05 11.34 14.94
C GLN A 37 -7.72 12.84 14.80
N ARG A 38 -8.65 13.71 15.25
CA ARG A 38 -8.39 15.16 15.30
C ARG A 38 -7.39 15.47 16.41
N PHE A 39 -6.75 16.63 16.31
CA PHE A 39 -5.87 17.08 17.39
C PHE A 39 -6.62 17.15 18.74
N SER A 40 -7.85 17.66 18.74
CA SER A 40 -8.69 17.73 19.93
C SER A 40 -8.99 16.36 20.56
N ASP A 41 -8.96 15.29 19.78
CA ASP A 41 -9.27 13.94 20.25
C ASP A 41 -8.04 13.21 20.83
N ILE A 42 -6.83 13.85 20.78
CA ILE A 42 -5.59 13.26 21.29
C ILE A 42 -5.65 12.95 22.80
N LYS A 43 -6.30 13.77 23.58
CA LYS A 43 -6.54 13.47 25.01
C LYS A 43 -7.30 12.17 25.22
N SER A 44 -8.30 11.93 24.36
CA SER A 44 -9.07 10.67 24.39
C SER A 44 -8.22 9.44 24.06
N LEU A 45 -7.07 9.60 23.39
CA LEU A 45 -6.14 8.50 23.18
C LEU A 45 -5.47 8.06 24.49
N ASN A 46 -5.16 9.01 25.37
CA ASN A 46 -4.58 8.73 26.70
C ASN A 46 -5.57 8.02 27.62
N GLU A 47 -6.86 8.33 27.47
CA GLU A 47 -7.95 7.72 28.23
C GLU A 47 -8.53 6.46 27.55
N GLY A 48 -7.97 6.07 26.41
CA GLY A 48 -8.45 4.96 25.61
C GLY A 48 -8.14 3.60 26.22
N ILE A 49 -8.97 2.63 25.87
CA ILE A 49 -8.80 1.24 26.30
C ILE A 49 -8.22 0.44 25.14
N VAL A 50 -7.00 -0.08 25.32
CA VAL A 50 -6.38 -1.00 24.36
C VAL A 50 -6.93 -2.40 24.59
N LYS A 51 -7.46 -2.99 23.52
CA LYS A 51 -7.96 -4.37 23.51
C LYS A 51 -7.17 -5.21 22.51
N GLU A 52 -6.97 -6.46 22.86
CA GLU A 52 -6.41 -7.45 21.95
C GLU A 52 -7.54 -8.20 21.23
N THR A 53 -7.40 -8.35 19.93
CA THR A 53 -8.32 -9.11 19.07
C THR A 53 -7.55 -10.22 18.36
N SER A 54 -8.25 -11.17 17.76
CA SER A 54 -7.61 -12.22 16.94
C SER A 54 -6.77 -11.68 15.78
N SER A 55 -7.07 -10.45 15.32
CA SER A 55 -6.38 -9.81 14.17
C SER A 55 -5.37 -8.73 14.57
N GLY A 56 -5.21 -8.44 15.89
CA GLY A 56 -4.28 -7.43 16.38
C GLY A 56 -4.87 -6.54 17.47
N LYS A 57 -4.17 -5.43 17.78
CA LYS A 57 -4.57 -4.50 18.83
C LYS A 57 -5.45 -3.37 18.31
N VAL A 58 -6.46 -3.04 19.06
CA VAL A 58 -7.37 -1.91 18.81
C VAL A 58 -7.40 -0.97 20.01
N LEU A 59 -7.64 0.32 19.75
CA LEU A 59 -7.84 1.34 20.77
C LEU A 59 -9.28 1.85 20.72
N GLU A 60 -10.01 1.72 21.80
CA GLU A 60 -11.36 2.30 21.95
C GLU A 60 -11.27 3.64 22.66
N ILE A 61 -11.82 4.67 22.06
CA ILE A 61 -11.89 6.03 22.61
C ILE A 61 -13.26 6.66 22.43
N VAL A 62 -13.51 7.73 23.18
CA VAL A 62 -14.66 8.61 22.96
C VAL A 62 -14.16 9.92 22.34
N GLN A 63 -14.61 10.23 21.11
CA GLN A 63 -14.28 11.49 20.44
C GLN A 63 -14.95 12.68 21.14
N LEU A 64 -14.17 13.72 21.47
CA LEU A 64 -14.63 14.85 22.27
C LEU A 64 -15.76 15.64 21.59
N LYS A 65 -15.63 15.93 20.30
CA LYS A 65 -16.58 16.81 19.57
C LYS A 65 -17.98 16.23 19.41
N LYS A 66 -18.15 14.91 19.39
CA LYS A 66 -19.43 14.25 19.10
C LYS A 66 -19.82 13.21 20.16
N THR A 67 -19.04 13.09 21.21
CA THR A 67 -19.19 12.08 22.27
C THR A 67 -19.44 10.66 21.69
N ARG A 68 -18.74 10.36 20.58
CA ARG A 68 -18.90 9.11 19.84
C ARG A 68 -17.77 8.15 20.19
N ARG A 69 -18.14 6.94 20.59
CA ARG A 69 -17.16 5.86 20.75
C ARG A 69 -16.70 5.36 19.38
N VAL A 70 -15.40 5.24 19.20
CA VAL A 70 -14.77 4.70 18.00
C VAL A 70 -13.72 3.67 18.38
N THR A 71 -13.58 2.64 17.54
CA THR A 71 -12.57 1.60 17.66
C THR A 71 -11.55 1.82 16.55
N ILE A 72 -10.29 2.00 16.91
CA ILE A 72 -9.19 2.37 16.02
C ILE A 72 -8.22 1.20 15.95
N PRO A 73 -7.93 0.63 14.78
CA PRO A 73 -6.87 -0.36 14.65
C PRO A 73 -5.51 0.29 14.92
N LEU A 74 -4.69 -0.34 15.76
CA LEU A 74 -3.35 0.13 16.08
C LEU A 74 -2.33 -0.50 15.14
N PHE A 75 -1.94 0.23 14.12
CA PHE A 75 -0.79 -0.12 13.28
C PHE A 75 0.51 -0.13 14.10
N PRO A 76 1.54 -0.90 13.68
CA PRO A 76 2.78 -1.04 14.46
C PRO A 76 3.40 0.28 14.90
N ILE A 77 3.47 1.27 14.00
CA ILE A 77 4.03 2.59 14.29
C ILE A 77 3.20 3.38 15.33
N ALA A 78 1.87 3.27 15.29
CA ALA A 78 1.01 3.90 16.28
C ALA A 78 1.19 3.26 17.66
N LEU A 79 1.29 1.94 17.69
CA LEU A 79 1.54 1.19 18.94
C LEU A 79 2.94 1.49 19.51
N GLU A 80 3.96 1.62 18.67
CA GLU A 80 5.32 2.00 19.08
C GLU A 80 5.33 3.37 19.73
N ILE A 81 4.68 4.37 19.13
CA ILE A 81 4.58 5.71 19.69
C ILE A 81 3.83 5.70 21.04
N LEU A 82 2.69 5.00 21.13
CA LEU A 82 1.94 4.90 22.37
C LEU A 82 2.78 4.25 23.49
N LYS A 83 3.48 3.16 23.18
CA LYS A 83 4.38 2.48 24.13
C LYS A 83 5.53 3.37 24.57
N LYS A 84 6.12 4.18 23.67
CA LYS A 84 7.21 5.12 23.98
C LYS A 84 6.84 6.09 25.09
N TYR A 85 5.57 6.43 25.21
CA TYR A 85 5.04 7.35 26.21
C TYR A 85 4.17 6.66 27.27
N ASP A 86 4.31 5.36 27.44
CA ASP A 86 3.52 4.54 28.40
C ASP A 86 2.02 4.81 28.27
N PHE A 87 1.53 4.96 27.02
CA PHE A 87 0.16 5.31 26.68
C PHE A 87 -0.33 6.65 27.25
N ASN A 88 0.57 7.50 27.69
CA ASN A 88 0.28 8.83 28.21
C ASN A 88 1.08 9.88 27.43
N LEU A 89 0.51 10.38 26.34
CA LEU A 89 1.15 11.32 25.45
C LEU A 89 1.46 12.65 26.16
N PRO A 90 2.67 13.20 25.99
CA PRO A 90 3.02 14.50 26.55
C PRO A 90 2.08 15.61 26.07
N GLU A 91 1.73 16.52 26.97
CA GLU A 91 0.90 17.66 26.60
C GLU A 91 1.63 18.60 25.63
N ILE A 92 0.91 18.96 24.56
CA ILE A 92 1.35 19.93 23.57
C ILE A 92 0.12 20.72 23.08
N THR A 93 0.29 22.01 22.86
CA THR A 93 -0.77 22.83 22.25
C THR A 93 -0.71 22.71 20.73
N GLU A 94 -1.86 22.86 20.06
CA GLU A 94 -1.97 22.81 18.61
C GLU A 94 -1.02 23.80 17.91
N ASN A 95 -0.99 25.04 18.40
CA ASN A 95 -0.10 26.08 17.84
C ASN A 95 1.38 25.71 17.99
N THR A 96 1.76 25.15 19.14
CA THR A 96 3.14 24.70 19.36
C THR A 96 3.49 23.53 18.44
N MET A 97 2.59 22.55 18.31
CA MET A 97 2.76 21.42 17.40
C MET A 97 2.95 21.91 15.95
N LEU A 98 2.07 22.78 15.45
CA LEU A 98 2.16 23.31 14.09
C LEU A 98 3.46 24.07 13.83
N ARG A 99 3.90 24.88 14.78
CA ARG A 99 5.18 25.59 14.67
C ARG A 99 6.36 24.62 14.54
N TYR A 100 6.37 23.53 15.30
CA TYR A 100 7.41 22.50 15.18
C TYR A 100 7.26 21.70 13.89
N LEU A 101 6.04 21.35 13.48
CA LEU A 101 5.79 20.58 12.24
C LEU A 101 6.31 21.30 10.99
N LYS A 102 6.18 22.63 10.92
CA LYS A 102 6.76 23.41 9.82
C LYS A 102 8.29 23.27 9.77
N LYS A 103 8.97 23.37 10.92
CA LYS A 103 10.41 23.14 11.01
C LYS A 103 10.81 21.71 10.67
N ILE A 104 10.03 20.73 11.13
CA ILE A 104 10.23 19.31 10.87
C ILE A 104 10.03 19.00 9.40
N GLY A 105 8.99 19.55 8.77
CA GLY A 105 8.73 19.40 7.33
C GLY A 105 9.87 19.93 6.47
N LEU A 106 10.43 21.09 6.83
CA LEU A 106 11.63 21.63 6.17
C LEU A 106 12.84 20.70 6.34
N LYS A 107 13.10 20.21 7.57
CA LYS A 107 14.18 19.24 7.85
C LYS A 107 14.00 17.91 7.12
N ALA A 108 12.77 17.50 6.88
CA ALA A 108 12.42 16.30 6.11
C ALA A 108 12.54 16.50 4.60
N GLY A 109 12.89 17.70 4.13
CA GLY A 109 13.05 18.02 2.71
C GLY A 109 11.72 18.17 1.95
N LEU A 110 10.63 18.56 2.62
CA LEU A 110 9.35 18.85 1.98
C LEU A 110 9.36 20.22 1.33
N THR A 111 10.20 20.42 0.33
CA THR A 111 10.48 21.73 -0.32
C THR A 111 9.79 21.90 -1.67
N GLU A 112 8.98 20.95 -2.10
CA GLU A 112 8.20 21.07 -3.34
C GLU A 112 7.33 22.33 -3.33
N GLU A 113 7.35 23.09 -4.41
CA GLU A 113 6.58 24.34 -4.54
C GLU A 113 5.15 24.07 -4.97
N HIS A 114 4.21 24.78 -4.35
CA HIS A 114 2.79 24.73 -4.64
C HIS A 114 2.25 26.13 -4.87
N ILE A 115 1.49 26.30 -5.94
CA ILE A 115 0.74 27.55 -6.17
C ILE A 115 -0.47 27.54 -5.26
N VAL A 116 -0.56 28.55 -4.39
CA VAL A 116 -1.65 28.75 -3.44
C VAL A 116 -2.52 29.90 -3.95
N THR A 117 -3.74 29.58 -4.34
CA THR A 117 -4.74 30.60 -4.73
C THR A 117 -5.62 30.92 -3.52
N GLU A 118 -5.63 32.16 -3.11
CA GLU A 118 -6.51 32.68 -2.03
C GLU A 118 -7.49 33.69 -2.63
N ASP A 119 -8.78 33.49 -2.35
CA ASP A 119 -9.83 34.47 -2.66
C ASP A 119 -10.20 35.19 -1.34
N ARG A 120 -9.96 36.50 -1.28
CA ARG A 120 -10.33 37.32 -0.17
C ARG A 120 -11.19 38.49 -0.67
N GLY A 121 -12.52 38.36 -0.46
CA GLY A 121 -13.46 39.41 -0.83
C GLY A 121 -13.53 39.68 -2.33
N GLY A 122 -13.43 38.66 -3.17
CA GLY A 122 -13.47 38.75 -4.64
C GLY A 122 -12.09 39.08 -5.27
N LYS A 123 -11.04 39.28 -4.48
CA LYS A 123 -9.68 39.45 -4.98
C LYS A 123 -8.95 38.16 -4.92
N VAL A 124 -8.69 37.56 -6.07
CA VAL A 124 -7.89 36.33 -6.22
C VAL A 124 -6.41 36.67 -6.22
N THR A 125 -5.65 36.08 -5.30
CA THR A 125 -4.20 36.23 -5.21
C THR A 125 -3.53 34.85 -5.28
N ASN A 126 -2.48 34.76 -6.09
CA ASN A 126 -1.64 33.58 -6.17
C ASN A 126 -0.34 33.82 -5.41
N SER A 127 0.07 32.86 -4.59
CA SER A 127 1.37 32.84 -3.92
C SER A 127 2.01 31.47 -4.08
N ILE A 128 3.35 31.43 -4.14
CA ILE A 128 4.10 30.18 -4.12
C ILE A 128 4.45 29.87 -2.68
N LYS A 129 4.12 28.66 -2.22
CA LYS A 129 4.48 28.16 -0.89
C LYS A 129 5.14 26.80 -1.02
N GLN A 130 6.12 26.55 -0.18
CA GLN A 130 6.72 25.23 -0.10
C GLN A 130 5.81 24.26 0.66
N ARG A 131 5.90 22.99 0.34
CA ARG A 131 5.03 21.93 0.87
C ARG A 131 5.00 21.89 2.41
N TRP A 132 6.16 22.12 3.08
CA TRP A 132 6.23 22.18 4.54
C TRP A 132 5.41 23.33 5.15
N GLU A 133 5.25 24.45 4.44
CA GLU A 133 4.46 25.60 4.91
C GLU A 133 2.95 25.29 4.91
N LEU A 134 2.52 24.33 4.08
CA LEU A 134 1.12 23.91 3.93
C LEU A 134 0.69 22.89 4.98
N ILE A 135 1.62 22.41 5.84
CA ILE A 135 1.27 21.51 6.95
C ILE A 135 0.39 22.26 7.95
N GLY A 136 -0.84 21.76 8.12
CA GLY A 136 -1.84 22.33 9.04
C GLY A 136 -2.45 21.27 9.95
N THR A 137 -3.39 21.68 10.79
CA THR A 137 -4.05 20.84 11.80
C THR A 137 -4.78 19.64 11.22
N HIS A 138 -5.35 19.79 10.02
CA HIS A 138 -6.08 18.73 9.33
C HIS A 138 -5.20 17.88 8.39
N THR A 139 -3.93 18.23 8.18
CA THR A 139 -3.03 17.49 7.30
C THR A 139 -2.88 16.04 7.74
N ALA A 140 -2.72 15.77 9.04
CA ALA A 140 -2.64 14.41 9.56
C ALA A 140 -3.85 13.55 9.21
N ARG A 141 -5.05 14.11 9.39
CA ARG A 141 -6.30 13.40 9.11
C ARG A 141 -6.51 13.17 7.61
N ARG A 142 -6.10 14.14 6.75
CA ARG A 142 -6.08 13.96 5.29
C ARG A 142 -5.08 12.88 4.89
N SER A 143 -3.91 12.85 5.53
CA SER A 143 -2.88 11.83 5.30
C SER A 143 -3.42 10.43 5.64
N TYR A 144 -4.06 10.27 6.80
CA TYR A 144 -4.71 9.00 7.17
C TYR A 144 -5.70 8.55 6.09
N ILE A 145 -6.68 9.39 5.77
CA ILE A 145 -7.75 9.05 4.83
C ILE A 145 -7.19 8.73 3.45
N SER A 146 -6.32 9.59 2.90
CA SER A 146 -5.78 9.42 1.56
C SER A 146 -4.87 8.19 1.45
N ASN A 147 -4.02 7.93 2.45
CA ASN A 147 -3.15 6.75 2.45
C ASN A 147 -3.95 5.46 2.65
N MET A 148 -4.98 5.45 3.50
CA MET A 148 -5.82 4.27 3.69
C MET A 148 -6.66 3.96 2.44
N LEU A 149 -7.18 4.98 1.75
CA LEU A 149 -7.84 4.78 0.45
C LEU A 149 -6.88 4.21 -0.60
N LYS A 150 -5.62 4.69 -0.64
CA LYS A 150 -4.58 4.13 -1.52
C LYS A 150 -4.21 2.69 -1.18
N ARG A 151 -4.40 2.26 0.07
CA ARG A 151 -4.27 0.86 0.50
C ARG A 151 -5.49 0.00 0.16
N GLY A 152 -6.58 0.59 -0.38
CA GLY A 152 -7.80 -0.10 -0.77
C GLY A 152 -8.84 -0.26 0.33
N TYR A 153 -8.68 0.45 1.44
CA TYR A 153 -9.72 0.42 2.48
C TYR A 153 -10.96 1.19 2.03
N ASP A 154 -12.12 0.62 2.33
CA ASP A 154 -13.41 1.20 1.99
C ASP A 154 -13.67 2.52 2.73
N SER A 155 -14.27 3.50 2.04
CA SER A 155 -14.56 4.83 2.58
C SER A 155 -15.51 4.81 3.77
N HIS A 156 -16.50 3.92 3.78
CA HIS A 156 -17.45 3.81 4.89
C HIS A 156 -16.79 3.27 6.17
N LEU A 157 -15.81 2.35 6.02
CA LEU A 157 -15.00 1.89 7.16
C LEU A 157 -14.15 3.02 7.73
N LEU A 158 -13.51 3.81 6.86
CA LEU A 158 -12.71 4.96 7.26
C LEU A 158 -13.56 6.05 7.93
N MET A 159 -14.79 6.27 7.45
CA MET A 159 -15.74 7.19 8.08
C MET A 159 -16.09 6.76 9.51
N LYS A 160 -16.27 5.46 9.78
CA LYS A 160 -16.53 4.95 11.13
C LYS A 160 -15.37 5.25 12.08
N ILE A 161 -14.12 5.00 11.65
CA ILE A 161 -12.91 5.26 12.46
C ILE A 161 -12.72 6.75 12.69
N THR A 162 -12.86 7.55 11.64
CA THR A 162 -12.64 8.99 11.71
C THR A 162 -13.84 9.76 12.28
N GLY A 163 -15.01 9.12 12.47
CA GLY A 163 -16.22 9.75 13.02
C GLY A 163 -16.88 10.75 12.07
N HIS A 164 -16.73 10.58 10.75
CA HIS A 164 -17.51 11.35 9.79
C HIS A 164 -18.94 10.79 9.72
N THR A 165 -19.92 11.69 9.67
CA THR A 165 -21.35 11.32 9.63
C THR A 165 -21.93 11.43 8.23
N THR A 166 -21.29 12.19 7.34
CA THR A 166 -21.74 12.38 5.95
C THR A 166 -20.56 12.16 5.01
N GLU A 167 -20.85 11.59 3.84
CA GLU A 167 -19.85 11.42 2.77
C GLU A 167 -19.28 12.76 2.30
N GLU A 168 -20.12 13.79 2.25
CA GLU A 168 -19.73 15.13 1.81
C GLU A 168 -18.65 15.73 2.71
N ALA A 169 -18.81 15.59 4.04
CA ALA A 169 -17.80 16.01 5.00
C ALA A 169 -16.52 15.16 4.88
N PHE A 170 -16.64 13.88 4.54
CA PHE A 170 -15.51 13.00 4.34
C PHE A 170 -14.74 13.29 3.04
N LYS A 171 -15.44 13.52 1.93
CA LYS A 171 -14.85 13.84 0.61
C LYS A 171 -13.88 15.02 0.67
N ARG A 172 -14.11 16.02 1.56
CA ARG A 172 -13.17 17.14 1.74
C ARG A 172 -11.76 16.71 2.19
N TYR A 173 -11.63 15.55 2.81
CA TYR A 173 -10.37 15.00 3.28
C TYR A 173 -9.66 14.11 2.25
N ILE A 174 -10.35 13.73 1.17
CA ILE A 174 -9.76 12.91 0.11
C ILE A 174 -8.93 13.83 -0.79
N LYS A 175 -7.62 13.60 -0.83
CA LYS A 175 -6.65 14.35 -1.64
C LYS A 175 -5.87 13.42 -2.57
N VAL A 176 -6.50 12.31 -2.97
CA VAL A 176 -5.91 11.34 -3.91
C VAL A 176 -6.04 11.88 -5.32
N ARG A 177 -4.94 11.92 -6.06
CA ARG A 177 -4.92 12.35 -7.48
C ARG A 177 -5.41 11.22 -8.39
N SER A 178 -5.89 11.57 -9.58
CA SER A 178 -6.38 10.58 -10.57
C SER A 178 -5.30 9.55 -10.95
N GLU A 179 -4.04 10.01 -11.07
CA GLU A 179 -2.89 9.12 -11.35
C GLU A 179 -2.66 8.11 -10.21
N ASP A 180 -2.84 8.55 -8.96
CA ASP A 180 -2.72 7.67 -7.80
C ASP A 180 -3.80 6.58 -7.79
N VAL A 181 -5.04 6.94 -8.20
CA VAL A 181 -6.15 5.98 -8.34
C VAL A 181 -5.85 4.95 -9.43
N ALA A 182 -5.40 5.41 -10.60
CA ALA A 182 -5.03 4.53 -11.70
C ALA A 182 -3.90 3.56 -11.29
N SER A 183 -2.84 4.08 -10.66
CA SER A 183 -1.72 3.27 -10.16
C SER A 183 -2.17 2.24 -9.12
N PHE A 184 -3.10 2.61 -8.24
CA PHE A 184 -3.65 1.69 -7.26
C PHE A 184 -4.44 0.55 -7.91
N ILE A 185 -5.31 0.86 -8.89
CA ILE A 185 -6.08 -0.16 -9.61
C ILE A 185 -5.14 -1.14 -10.31
N LEU A 186 -4.14 -0.64 -11.04
CA LEU A 186 -3.17 -1.48 -11.75
C LEU A 186 -2.39 -2.39 -10.80
N LYS A 187 -1.95 -1.87 -9.65
CA LYS A 187 -1.25 -2.66 -8.62
C LYS A 187 -2.15 -3.75 -8.05
N THR A 188 -3.39 -3.42 -7.73
CA THR A 188 -4.36 -4.37 -7.17
C THR A 188 -4.64 -5.51 -8.15
N GLU A 189 -4.79 -5.22 -9.44
CA GLU A 189 -4.98 -6.25 -10.47
C GLU A 189 -3.72 -7.13 -10.65
N ALA A 190 -2.53 -6.54 -10.59
CA ALA A 190 -1.28 -7.30 -10.62
C ALA A 190 -1.13 -8.23 -9.41
N ASP A 191 -1.50 -7.77 -8.22
CA ASP A 191 -1.45 -8.59 -6.99
C ASP A 191 -2.52 -9.71 -7.02
N ARG A 192 -3.71 -9.45 -7.56
CA ARG A 192 -4.73 -10.47 -7.80
C ARG A 192 -4.25 -11.56 -8.76
N ALA A 193 -3.62 -11.14 -9.86
CA ALA A 193 -3.06 -12.09 -10.83
C ALA A 193 -1.96 -12.97 -10.20
N LYS A 194 -1.05 -12.40 -9.41
CA LYS A 194 -0.01 -13.15 -8.69
C LYS A 194 -0.61 -14.15 -7.70
N ASN A 195 -1.62 -13.73 -6.92
CA ASN A 195 -2.26 -14.59 -5.94
C ASN A 195 -3.00 -15.77 -6.62
N LYS A 196 -3.62 -15.53 -7.78
CA LYS A 196 -4.26 -16.60 -8.58
C LYS A 196 -3.24 -17.63 -9.05
N ILE A 197 -2.11 -17.17 -9.61
CA ILE A 197 -1.01 -18.07 -10.04
C ILE A 197 -0.47 -18.86 -8.84
N SER A 198 -0.26 -18.22 -7.70
CA SER A 198 0.24 -18.89 -6.48
C SER A 198 -0.73 -19.95 -5.95
N GLN A 199 -2.04 -19.70 -6.03
CA GLN A 199 -3.07 -20.68 -5.66
C GLN A 199 -3.12 -21.84 -6.63
N GLU A 200 -3.04 -21.60 -7.94
CA GLU A 200 -3.00 -22.65 -8.97
C GLU A 200 -1.74 -23.52 -8.82
N THR A 201 -0.58 -22.91 -8.53
CA THR A 201 0.68 -23.63 -8.29
C THR A 201 0.61 -24.48 -7.01
N SER A 202 -0.01 -23.97 -5.94
CA SER A 202 -0.18 -24.72 -4.69
C SER A 202 -1.17 -25.89 -4.81
N LEU A 203 -2.19 -25.77 -5.65
CA LEU A 203 -3.11 -26.86 -5.97
C LEU A 203 -2.44 -27.95 -6.80
N GLN A 204 -1.55 -27.58 -7.72
CA GLN A 204 -0.76 -28.53 -8.52
C GLN A 204 0.30 -29.28 -7.70
N SER A 205 0.89 -28.65 -6.67
CA SER A 205 1.88 -29.28 -5.79
C SER A 205 1.28 -30.34 -4.85
N ASN A 206 -0.02 -30.33 -4.63
CA ASN A 206 -0.72 -31.30 -3.77
C ASN A 206 -1.26 -32.55 -4.51
N ILE A 207 -1.06 -32.65 -5.84
CA ILE A 207 -1.30 -33.90 -6.57
C ILE A 207 -0.05 -34.76 -6.38
N PRO A 208 -0.12 -35.92 -5.76
CA PRO A 208 1.03 -36.82 -5.67
C PRO A 208 1.33 -37.32 -7.08
N ILE A 209 2.21 -36.60 -7.78
CA ILE A 209 2.70 -36.99 -9.09
C ILE A 209 3.59 -38.19 -8.86
N ASN A 210 3.06 -39.39 -9.10
CA ASN A 210 3.88 -40.58 -9.19
C ASN A 210 4.82 -40.42 -10.41
N SER A 211 6.02 -39.97 -10.17
CA SER A 211 7.04 -39.69 -11.18
C SER A 211 7.23 -40.85 -12.16
N ASN A 212 7.01 -42.10 -11.72
CA ASN A 212 7.06 -43.29 -12.57
C ASN A 212 5.87 -43.38 -13.55
N GLN A 213 4.67 -42.92 -13.17
CA GLN A 213 3.52 -42.88 -14.08
C GLN A 213 3.67 -41.77 -15.12
N VAL A 214 4.17 -40.60 -14.74
CA VAL A 214 4.41 -39.49 -15.67
C VAL A 214 5.50 -39.84 -16.67
N LEU A 215 6.62 -40.46 -16.22
CA LEU A 215 7.66 -40.96 -17.12
C LEU A 215 7.15 -42.01 -18.09
N LYS A 216 6.24 -42.88 -17.66
CA LYS A 216 5.62 -43.90 -18.52
C LYS A 216 4.72 -43.28 -19.60
N VAL A 217 3.93 -42.26 -19.27
CA VAL A 217 3.10 -41.50 -20.20
C VAL A 217 3.94 -40.72 -21.21
N ILE A 218 4.98 -40.03 -20.73
CA ILE A 218 5.91 -39.28 -21.60
C ILE A 218 6.64 -40.21 -22.55
N LYS A 219 7.22 -41.36 -22.05
CA LYS A 219 7.88 -42.34 -22.90
C LYS A 219 6.92 -42.87 -23.97
N LYS A 220 5.71 -43.25 -23.62
CA LYS A 220 4.69 -43.74 -24.57
C LYS A 220 4.35 -42.68 -25.61
N GLY A 221 4.16 -41.42 -25.24
CA GLY A 221 3.90 -40.33 -26.18
C GLY A 221 5.06 -40.05 -27.12
N ILE A 222 6.31 -40.14 -26.65
CA ILE A 222 7.52 -40.04 -27.50
C ILE A 222 7.60 -41.21 -28.46
N GLU A 223 7.40 -42.44 -28.00
CA GLU A 223 7.42 -43.61 -28.84
C GLU A 223 6.33 -43.58 -29.92
N GLU A 224 5.11 -43.18 -29.59
CA GLU A 224 4.01 -43.01 -30.55
C GLU A 224 4.28 -41.88 -31.55
N GLY A 225 4.85 -40.72 -31.11
CA GLY A 225 5.21 -39.61 -31.97
C GLY A 225 6.39 -39.91 -32.92
N LEU A 226 7.28 -40.79 -32.53
CA LEU A 226 8.43 -41.23 -33.38
C LEU A 226 8.08 -42.31 -34.41
N LYS A 227 6.96 -43.02 -34.26
CA LYS A 227 6.57 -44.09 -35.20
C LYS A 227 6.50 -43.64 -36.67
N PRO A 228 5.84 -42.51 -37.03
CA PRO A 228 5.79 -42.07 -38.42
C PRO A 228 7.17 -41.66 -38.95
N LEU A 229 8.00 -41.02 -38.14
CA LEU A 229 9.39 -40.65 -38.51
C LEU A 229 10.27 -41.88 -38.75
N ASN A 230 10.17 -42.90 -37.92
CA ASN A 230 10.91 -44.14 -38.08
C ASN A 230 10.45 -44.91 -39.36
N LYS A 231 9.18 -44.84 -39.74
CA LYS A 231 8.66 -45.40 -40.98
C LYS A 231 9.21 -44.67 -42.19
N GLU A 232 9.19 -43.35 -42.20
CA GLU A 232 9.79 -42.54 -43.28
C GLU A 232 11.28 -42.79 -43.44
N LEU A 233 12.01 -42.95 -42.31
CA LEU A 233 13.46 -43.25 -42.31
C LEU A 233 13.72 -44.64 -42.91
N SER A 234 12.85 -45.62 -42.66
CA SER A 234 12.90 -46.96 -43.26
C SER A 234 12.71 -46.89 -44.77
N ASP A 235 11.66 -46.17 -45.22
CA ASP A 235 11.34 -46.01 -46.61
C ASP A 235 12.49 -45.29 -47.39
N ILE A 236 13.09 -44.28 -46.79
CA ILE A 236 14.26 -43.57 -47.34
C ILE A 236 15.48 -44.55 -47.46
N LYS A 237 15.71 -45.38 -46.45
CA LYS A 237 16.82 -46.38 -46.50
C LYS A 237 16.61 -47.37 -47.62
N GLU A 238 15.40 -47.86 -47.81
CA GLU A 238 15.05 -48.77 -48.91
C GLU A 238 15.33 -48.14 -50.29
N VAL A 239 14.88 -46.90 -50.49
CA VAL A 239 15.15 -46.15 -51.72
C VAL A 239 16.64 -45.91 -51.94
N MET A 240 17.41 -45.57 -50.89
CA MET A 240 18.86 -45.40 -51.00
C MET A 240 19.57 -46.71 -51.32
N GLN A 241 19.11 -47.83 -50.79
CA GLN A 241 19.65 -49.13 -51.09
C GLN A 241 19.39 -49.52 -52.55
N TYR A 242 18.17 -49.24 -53.04
CA TYR A 242 17.78 -49.44 -54.47
C TYR A 242 18.66 -48.58 -55.43
N ILE A 243 18.88 -47.32 -55.10
CA ILE A 243 19.77 -46.44 -55.88
C ILE A 243 21.20 -46.92 -55.85
N THR A 244 21.68 -47.46 -54.76
CA THR A 244 23.08 -47.92 -54.60
C THR A 244 23.32 -49.23 -55.41
N ILE A 245 22.31 -50.12 -55.50
CA ILE A 245 22.39 -51.37 -56.27
C ILE A 245 22.37 -51.04 -57.77
N ASN A 246 21.47 -50.14 -58.22
CA ASN A 246 21.38 -49.74 -59.62
C ASN A 246 22.60 -48.93 -60.15
N LYS A 247 23.29 -48.16 -59.30
CA LYS A 247 24.55 -47.52 -59.65
C LYS A 247 25.72 -48.48 -59.90
N ARG A 248 25.65 -49.74 -59.38
CA ARG A 248 26.70 -50.76 -59.61
C ARG A 248 26.47 -51.54 -60.94
N SER A 249 25.26 -51.47 -61.53
CA SER A 249 24.93 -52.12 -62.78
C SER A 249 25.16 -51.22 -64.03
N ILE A 250 25.62 -49.97 -63.84
CA ILE A 250 25.91 -49.04 -64.92
C ILE A 250 27.39 -48.64 -64.81
N ARG A 251 28.29 -49.58 -64.90
CA ARG A 251 29.68 -49.37 -65.30
C ARG A 251 29.97 -50.29 -66.49
N PRO A 252 30.44 -49.67 -67.61
CA PRO A 252 30.78 -50.40 -68.80
C PRO A 252 32.04 -51.30 -68.62
#